data_e0bcc42c137a3c133a6cf2d6d6ca18f8
#
_entry.id   e0bcc42c137a3c133a6cf2d6d6ca18f8
#
_cell.length_a   1.000
_cell.length_b   1.000
_cell.length_c   1.000
_cell.angle_alpha   90.00
_cell.angle_beta   90.00
_cell.angle_gamma   90.00
#
_symmetry.space_group_name_H-M   'P 1'
#
loop_
_entity.id
_entity.type
_entity.pdbx_description
1 polymer ?
#
loop_
_entity_poly.entity_id
_entity_poly.type
_entity_poly.pdbx_seq_one_letter_code
_entity_poly.pdbx_strand_id
1 'polypeptide(L)'
;MKLQKYQKCSEVTRGLEKAELVLKNARIVNVFTREILEGDIAIQDGMIVGIGNYQGEEETDLGGRYVCPGFIDSHLHLESTLVTPAELVTVASRHGTTTFIVDPHESANVSGLKGIDYILNQTEDVDANVFVMMPSCVPATAIDDNGCTLTAQDMEPYLSKKRILGLGEVMDYISVVKGDEAMHRKLELFSDKVRDGHAPFLSDMDLQAYAMAGIATDHECSDFAYAMRERRNGMIVHIREGSAARNLKAIVNGIVENQMNGEGFCFCTDDKHIEDIEKEGHIDHNVRKAIGLGMNPIDAICMATINSAKCYGLTHLGAIAPGYQADLLVVDNLEKMTIQDVYYKGRKIDQDGEIIVKECPSELKNTVHVGEFSKEDLRLESPDGIFNVVGMQEGEITTVRKNVQILHEMGVFTADEQYQKIAVVERHKATGKTGVGVVSGFGIQSGAIASSVSHDSHNIIVIGDNDEDMYLAVQELIRTQGGYTLVADHHVYDTLELPVMGLMSDAGFQYSHRKLERMIRKAHEMGVPDAMAPFITLSFMALPVIPEIRVTPRGIYNVCSGEFYQN
;
A
#
# COMPACT_ATOMS: atom_id res chain seq x y z
N MET A 1 5.10 -8.67 31.14
CA MET A 1 6.23 -7.90 31.73
C MET A 1 6.95 -8.76 32.74
N LYS A 2 8.32 -8.74 32.81
CA LYS A 2 9.09 -9.45 33.84
C LYS A 2 8.95 -8.72 35.20
N LEU A 3 8.95 -9.47 36.31
CA LEU A 3 8.71 -8.93 37.66
C LEU A 3 9.62 -7.73 38.02
N GLN A 4 10.93 -7.84 37.76
CA GLN A 4 11.88 -6.74 38.06
C GLN A 4 11.53 -5.44 37.32
N LYS A 5 11.17 -5.55 36.02
CA LYS A 5 10.71 -4.38 35.24
C LYS A 5 9.42 -3.80 35.82
N TYR A 6 8.47 -4.66 36.21
CA TYR A 6 7.23 -4.21 36.84
C TYR A 6 7.49 -3.47 38.15
N GLN A 7 8.37 -3.99 39.03
CA GLN A 7 8.73 -3.35 40.28
C GLN A 7 9.26 -1.93 40.09
N LYS A 8 10.25 -1.75 39.17
CA LYS A 8 10.80 -0.43 38.83
C LYS A 8 9.69 0.51 38.34
N CYS A 9 8.92 0.09 37.36
CA CYS A 9 7.80 0.89 36.83
C CYS A 9 6.77 1.23 37.92
N SER A 10 6.43 0.28 38.80
CA SER A 10 5.47 0.48 39.91
C SER A 10 5.94 1.53 40.91
N GLU A 11 7.22 1.59 41.22
CA GLU A 11 7.78 2.63 42.10
C GLU A 11 7.60 4.02 41.52
N VAL A 12 7.88 4.18 40.22
CA VAL A 12 7.62 5.42 39.46
C VAL A 12 6.11 5.74 39.41
N THR A 13 5.28 4.75 39.05
CA THR A 13 3.80 4.94 39.00
C THR A 13 3.22 5.45 40.31
N ARG A 14 3.76 4.98 41.42
CA ARG A 14 3.34 5.36 42.79
C ARG A 14 4.00 6.64 43.29
N GLY A 15 4.85 7.29 42.51
CA GLY A 15 5.56 8.52 42.89
C GLY A 15 6.66 8.32 43.94
N LEU A 16 7.15 7.10 44.10
CA LEU A 16 8.26 6.78 45.03
C LEU A 16 9.61 7.05 44.40
N GLU A 17 9.70 6.94 43.08
CA GLU A 17 10.87 7.24 42.26
C GLU A 17 10.51 8.18 41.12
N LYS A 18 11.51 8.89 40.58
CA LYS A 18 11.35 9.73 39.39
C LYS A 18 11.24 8.87 38.14
N ALA A 19 10.44 9.32 37.16
CA ALA A 19 10.43 8.73 35.84
C ALA A 19 11.69 9.11 35.03
N GLU A 20 12.07 8.31 34.05
CA GLU A 20 13.14 8.68 33.10
C GLU A 20 12.79 9.97 32.35
N LEU A 21 11.55 10.05 31.84
CA LEU A 21 11.03 11.22 31.13
C LEU A 21 9.61 11.55 31.62
N VAL A 22 9.34 12.83 31.81
CA VAL A 22 7.98 13.33 32.04
C VAL A 22 7.64 14.42 31.03
N LEU A 23 6.55 14.20 30.28
CA LEU A 23 5.95 15.25 29.45
C LEU A 23 4.96 16.00 30.32
N LYS A 24 5.33 17.25 30.66
CA LYS A 24 4.61 18.09 31.62
C LYS A 24 3.49 18.88 30.96
N ASN A 25 2.43 19.16 31.69
CA ASN A 25 1.35 20.07 31.30
C ASN A 25 0.70 19.67 29.96
N ALA A 26 0.42 18.39 29.78
CA ALA A 26 -0.19 17.83 28.57
C ALA A 26 -1.72 17.92 28.60
N ARG A 27 -2.35 18.11 27.45
CA ARG A 27 -3.77 17.83 27.18
C ARG A 27 -3.86 16.52 26.42
N ILE A 28 -4.19 15.45 27.14
CA ILE A 28 -4.05 14.07 26.71
C ILE A 28 -5.34 13.58 26.06
N VAL A 29 -5.28 13.14 24.81
CA VAL A 29 -6.40 12.51 24.12
C VAL A 29 -6.58 11.08 24.65
N ASN A 30 -7.63 10.87 25.44
CA ASN A 30 -7.99 9.55 25.93
C ASN A 30 -8.93 8.85 24.95
N VAL A 31 -8.39 7.89 24.20
CA VAL A 31 -9.13 7.14 23.17
C VAL A 31 -10.12 6.11 23.72
N PHE A 32 -10.06 5.79 25.03
CA PHE A 32 -11.00 4.86 25.66
C PHE A 32 -12.32 5.53 26.04
N THR A 33 -12.24 6.75 26.60
CA THR A 33 -13.39 7.50 27.09
C THR A 33 -13.81 8.63 26.15
N ARG A 34 -12.99 8.89 25.10
CA ARG A 34 -13.17 9.97 24.13
C ARG A 34 -13.24 11.37 24.77
N GLU A 35 -12.39 11.60 25.75
CA GLU A 35 -12.25 12.86 26.45
C GLU A 35 -10.80 13.37 26.43
N ILE A 36 -10.60 14.61 26.82
CA ILE A 36 -9.28 15.22 26.99
C ILE A 36 -8.99 15.32 28.50
N LEU A 37 -7.91 14.67 28.91
CA LEU A 37 -7.40 14.75 30.28
C LEU A 37 -6.29 15.77 30.37
N GLU A 38 -6.16 16.48 31.50
CA GLU A 38 -5.03 17.36 31.77
C GLU A 38 -4.10 16.71 32.79
N GLY A 39 -2.80 16.73 32.54
CA GLY A 39 -1.81 16.14 33.44
C GLY A 39 -0.47 15.89 32.76
N ASP A 40 0.44 15.32 33.52
CA ASP A 40 1.75 14.90 33.04
C ASP A 40 1.67 13.44 32.55
N ILE A 41 2.56 13.08 31.62
CA ILE A 41 2.74 11.70 31.16
C ILE A 41 4.11 11.23 31.65
N ALA A 42 4.15 10.25 32.55
CA ALA A 42 5.37 9.65 33.03
C ALA A 42 5.76 8.44 32.18
N ILE A 43 7.01 8.41 31.72
CA ILE A 43 7.54 7.40 30.81
C ILE A 43 8.76 6.75 31.47
N GLN A 44 8.80 5.40 31.45
CA GLN A 44 9.87 4.57 32.00
C GLN A 44 10.11 3.36 31.10
N ASP A 45 11.39 3.11 30.73
CA ASP A 45 11.76 1.98 29.86
C ASP A 45 10.93 1.91 28.56
N GLY A 46 10.63 3.06 27.94
CA GLY A 46 9.86 3.17 26.72
C GLY A 46 8.36 2.93 26.85
N MET A 47 7.83 2.88 28.08
CA MET A 47 6.41 2.67 28.38
C MET A 47 5.84 3.82 29.18
N ILE A 48 4.56 4.10 28.96
CA ILE A 48 3.78 5.00 29.80
C ILE A 48 3.53 4.26 31.12
N VAL A 49 3.94 4.87 32.23
CA VAL A 49 3.76 4.29 33.57
C VAL A 49 2.77 5.06 34.41
N GLY A 50 2.44 6.30 34.04
CA GLY A 50 1.44 7.07 34.78
C GLY A 50 0.97 8.31 34.04
N ILE A 51 -0.24 8.74 34.40
CA ILE A 51 -0.84 10.01 33.99
C ILE A 51 -1.25 10.74 35.27
N GLY A 52 -0.87 12.03 35.43
CA GLY A 52 -1.20 12.79 36.62
C GLY A 52 -0.16 13.85 36.94
N ASN A 53 0.39 13.83 38.14
CA ASN A 53 1.46 14.75 38.59
C ASN A 53 2.71 13.94 38.91
N TYR A 54 3.71 14.02 38.07
CA TYR A 54 4.95 13.24 38.18
C TYR A 54 6.19 14.12 38.15
N GLN A 55 7.29 13.59 38.68
CA GLN A 55 8.63 14.14 38.53
C GLN A 55 9.47 13.23 37.66
N GLY A 56 10.28 13.82 36.77
CA GLY A 56 11.20 13.11 35.90
C GLY A 56 12.65 13.44 36.19
N GLU A 57 13.56 12.56 35.70
CA GLU A 57 14.96 12.92 35.56
C GLU A 57 15.12 13.94 34.41
N GLU A 58 14.39 13.69 33.33
CA GLU A 58 14.18 14.61 32.23
C GLU A 58 12.72 15.07 32.22
N GLU A 59 12.49 16.37 32.06
CA GLU A 59 11.14 16.95 32.00
C GLU A 59 11.03 17.87 30.78
N THR A 60 9.98 17.66 29.98
CA THR A 60 9.64 18.52 28.83
C THR A 60 8.29 19.18 29.07
N ASP A 61 8.27 20.50 29.22
CA ASP A 61 7.03 21.25 29.37
C ASP A 61 6.34 21.45 28.02
N LEU A 62 5.17 20.86 27.84
CA LEU A 62 4.37 20.96 26.63
C LEU A 62 3.52 22.23 26.54
N GLY A 63 3.44 23.02 27.64
CA GLY A 63 2.71 24.27 27.66
C GLY A 63 1.23 24.17 27.30
N GLY A 64 0.59 23.04 27.65
CA GLY A 64 -0.82 22.79 27.34
C GLY A 64 -1.11 22.30 25.91
N ARG A 65 -0.10 21.84 25.18
CA ARG A 65 -0.29 21.17 23.88
C ARG A 65 -0.99 19.82 24.06
N TYR A 66 -1.66 19.39 22.98
CA TYR A 66 -2.30 18.08 22.96
C TYR A 66 -1.27 16.96 22.76
N VAL A 67 -1.55 15.80 23.37
CA VAL A 67 -0.80 14.58 23.12
C VAL A 67 -1.78 13.50 22.68
N CYS A 68 -1.51 12.92 21.51
CA CYS A 68 -2.26 11.79 20.93
C CYS A 68 -1.38 10.54 20.92
N PRO A 69 -1.97 9.32 20.86
CA PRO A 69 -1.21 8.13 20.54
C PRO A 69 -0.58 8.25 19.15
N GLY A 70 0.57 7.61 18.92
CA GLY A 70 1.16 7.47 17.59
C GLY A 70 0.22 6.75 16.63
N PHE A 71 0.17 7.21 15.39
CA PHE A 71 -0.72 6.66 14.37
C PHE A 71 -0.29 5.27 13.91
N ILE A 72 -1.27 4.48 13.51
CA ILE A 72 -1.12 3.14 12.96
C ILE A 72 -1.66 3.14 11.54
N ASP A 73 -0.83 2.78 10.58
CA ASP A 73 -1.30 2.43 9.25
C ASP A 73 -1.74 0.97 9.25
N SER A 74 -3.02 0.75 9.00
CA SER A 74 -3.65 -0.57 9.16
C SER A 74 -3.41 -1.51 7.98
N HIS A 75 -2.97 -1.00 6.84
CA HIS A 75 -2.70 -1.79 5.64
C HIS A 75 -1.93 -0.94 4.62
N LEU A 76 -0.76 -1.42 4.20
CA LEU A 76 0.02 -0.77 3.16
C LEU A 76 0.97 -1.75 2.46
N HIS A 77 1.37 -1.37 1.25
CA HIS A 77 2.45 -1.99 0.48
C HIS A 77 3.65 -1.05 0.48
N LEU A 78 4.74 -1.43 1.18
CA LEU A 78 5.95 -0.59 1.26
C LEU A 78 6.55 -0.34 -0.13
N GLU A 79 6.46 -1.33 -0.99
CA GLU A 79 6.98 -1.35 -2.35
C GLU A 79 6.36 -0.25 -3.22
N SER A 80 5.07 -0.02 -3.07
CA SER A 80 4.32 0.98 -3.85
C SER A 80 4.79 2.41 -3.61
N THR A 81 5.59 2.64 -2.58
CA THR A 81 6.19 3.96 -2.36
C THR A 81 7.39 4.24 -3.26
N LEU A 82 7.93 3.21 -3.93
CA LEU A 82 9.09 3.23 -4.83
C LEU A 82 10.43 3.51 -4.14
N VAL A 83 10.48 3.52 -2.82
CA VAL A 83 11.70 3.69 -2.03
C VAL A 83 11.92 2.50 -1.11
N THR A 84 13.11 2.41 -0.51
CA THR A 84 13.39 1.28 0.40
C THR A 84 12.50 1.29 1.64
N PRO A 85 12.20 0.13 2.24
CA PRO A 85 11.32 0.04 3.40
C PRO A 85 11.76 0.89 4.59
N ALA A 86 13.09 0.97 4.85
CA ALA A 86 13.63 1.79 5.93
C ALA A 86 13.42 3.29 5.67
N GLU A 87 13.54 3.72 4.42
CA GLU A 87 13.30 5.12 4.04
C GLU A 87 11.84 5.50 4.22
N LEU A 88 10.92 4.70 3.68
CA LEU A 88 9.50 4.99 3.85
C LEU A 88 9.14 5.08 5.32
N VAL A 89 9.46 4.04 6.10
CA VAL A 89 9.09 4.00 7.53
C VAL A 89 9.63 5.21 8.26
N THR A 90 10.88 5.63 7.99
CA THR A 90 11.46 6.82 8.62
C THR A 90 10.74 8.11 8.21
N VAL A 91 10.46 8.30 6.91
CA VAL A 91 9.73 9.48 6.42
C VAL A 91 8.31 9.53 7.00
N ALA A 92 7.57 8.43 6.92
CA ALA A 92 6.20 8.35 7.43
C ALA A 92 6.11 8.50 8.97
N SER A 93 7.15 8.04 9.69
CA SER A 93 7.23 8.25 11.15
C SER A 93 7.34 9.73 11.52
N ARG A 94 8.01 10.53 10.70
CA ARG A 94 8.06 11.99 10.87
C ARG A 94 6.70 12.66 10.71
N HIS A 95 5.79 12.03 9.98
CA HIS A 95 4.37 12.40 9.88
C HIS A 95 3.49 11.78 10.97
N GLY A 96 4.09 11.16 12.00
CA GLY A 96 3.39 10.64 13.16
C GLY A 96 2.91 9.20 13.06
N THR A 97 3.18 8.48 11.99
CA THR A 97 2.88 7.04 11.90
C THR A 97 3.98 6.25 12.57
N THR A 98 3.70 5.67 13.73
CA THR A 98 4.68 4.91 14.53
C THR A 98 4.48 3.41 14.47
N THR A 99 3.43 2.95 13.79
CA THR A 99 3.14 1.53 13.61
C THR A 99 2.60 1.28 12.20
N PHE A 100 3.12 0.23 11.55
CA PHE A 100 2.84 -0.13 10.17
C PHE A 100 2.43 -1.61 10.09
N ILE A 101 1.31 -1.90 9.45
CA ILE A 101 0.84 -3.25 9.12
C ILE A 101 1.04 -3.46 7.63
N VAL A 102 2.08 -4.18 7.27
CA VAL A 102 2.60 -4.30 5.91
C VAL A 102 2.19 -5.61 5.27
N ASP A 103 1.67 -5.58 4.06
CA ASP A 103 1.50 -6.75 3.20
C ASP A 103 2.52 -6.72 2.04
N PRO A 104 3.65 -7.46 2.13
CA PRO A 104 4.70 -7.43 1.13
C PRO A 104 4.45 -8.41 -0.02
N HIS A 105 3.22 -8.46 -0.56
CA HIS A 105 2.91 -9.42 -1.62
C HIS A 105 3.60 -9.08 -2.94
N GLU A 106 3.89 -7.81 -3.20
CA GLU A 106 4.61 -7.39 -4.39
C GLU A 106 6.05 -7.93 -4.41
N SER A 107 6.81 -7.71 -3.32
CA SER A 107 8.14 -8.32 -3.14
C SER A 107 8.09 -9.85 -3.19
N ALA A 108 7.04 -10.45 -2.64
CA ALA A 108 6.87 -11.89 -2.64
C ALA A 108 6.52 -12.44 -4.03
N ASN A 109 5.73 -11.74 -4.84
CA ASN A 109 5.45 -12.12 -6.22
C ASN A 109 6.72 -12.13 -7.10
N VAL A 110 7.67 -11.24 -6.82
CA VAL A 110 8.96 -11.20 -7.54
C VAL A 110 9.96 -12.21 -6.97
N SER A 111 10.17 -12.24 -5.65
CA SER A 111 11.31 -12.90 -5.01
C SER A 111 10.93 -13.89 -3.90
N GLY A 112 9.64 -14.19 -3.72
CA GLY A 112 9.15 -15.15 -2.74
C GLY A 112 9.50 -14.77 -1.30
N LEU A 113 9.88 -15.76 -0.51
CA LEU A 113 10.28 -15.57 0.88
C LEU A 113 11.49 -14.64 1.05
N LYS A 114 12.37 -14.54 0.06
CA LYS A 114 13.52 -13.61 0.10
C LYS A 114 13.06 -12.14 0.09
N GLY A 115 11.99 -11.83 -0.65
CA GLY A 115 11.37 -10.51 -0.64
C GLY A 115 10.80 -10.18 0.75
N ILE A 116 10.09 -11.11 1.37
CA ILE A 116 9.55 -10.96 2.73
C ILE A 116 10.68 -10.78 3.76
N ASP A 117 11.73 -11.59 3.68
CA ASP A 117 12.89 -11.48 4.58
C ASP A 117 13.64 -10.15 4.39
N TYR A 118 13.69 -9.62 3.16
CA TYR A 118 14.24 -8.28 2.91
C TYR A 118 13.44 -7.20 3.63
N ILE A 119 12.11 -7.18 3.50
CA ILE A 119 11.23 -6.24 4.21
C ILE A 119 11.43 -6.33 5.73
N LEU A 120 11.43 -7.56 6.28
CA LEU A 120 11.68 -7.78 7.71
C LEU A 120 13.05 -7.27 8.14
N ASN A 121 14.09 -7.47 7.35
CA ASN A 121 15.46 -7.04 7.68
C ASN A 121 15.59 -5.51 7.63
N GLN A 122 15.12 -4.88 6.56
CA GLN A 122 15.19 -3.42 6.37
C GLN A 122 14.46 -2.64 7.46
N THR A 123 13.41 -3.23 8.02
CA THR A 123 12.56 -2.58 9.03
C THR A 123 12.83 -3.07 10.47
N GLU A 124 13.96 -3.72 10.74
CA GLU A 124 14.28 -4.24 12.07
C GLU A 124 14.71 -3.14 13.05
N ASP A 125 15.54 -2.20 12.58
CA ASP A 125 16.20 -1.19 13.41
C ASP A 125 15.65 0.23 13.22
N VAL A 126 14.45 0.37 12.64
CA VAL A 126 13.80 1.68 12.46
C VAL A 126 13.08 2.13 13.74
N ASP A 127 12.91 3.44 13.90
CA ASP A 127 12.19 4.02 15.04
C ASP A 127 10.64 3.94 14.84
N ALA A 128 10.15 2.73 14.57
CA ALA A 128 8.73 2.40 14.43
C ALA A 128 8.48 0.92 14.71
N ASN A 129 7.21 0.55 14.92
CA ASN A 129 6.77 -0.83 14.93
C ASN A 129 6.36 -1.22 13.50
N VAL A 130 7.00 -2.22 12.92
CA VAL A 130 6.63 -2.74 11.60
C VAL A 130 6.26 -4.21 11.75
N PHE A 131 5.01 -4.51 11.45
CA PHE A 131 4.46 -5.85 11.44
C PHE A 131 4.14 -6.27 10.01
N VAL A 132 4.24 -7.56 9.73
CA VAL A 132 4.06 -8.11 8.39
C VAL A 132 2.89 -9.10 8.41
N MET A 133 2.01 -8.96 7.43
CA MET A 133 1.01 -9.95 7.07
C MET A 133 1.63 -10.87 6.01
N MET A 134 1.50 -12.19 6.17
CA MET A 134 2.03 -13.15 5.18
C MET A 134 1.16 -13.12 3.92
N PRO A 135 1.73 -12.80 2.75
CA PRO A 135 0.96 -12.66 1.53
C PRO A 135 0.19 -13.91 1.14
N SER A 136 -1.11 -13.81 0.97
CA SER A 136 -1.96 -14.93 0.52
C SER A 136 -1.95 -15.12 -0.99
N CYS A 137 -1.74 -14.04 -1.75
CA CYS A 137 -1.93 -13.91 -3.19
C CYS A 137 -0.61 -13.93 -3.98
N VAL A 138 0.18 -14.98 -3.81
CA VAL A 138 1.44 -15.18 -4.55
C VAL A 138 1.39 -16.51 -5.30
N PRO A 139 0.89 -16.52 -6.56
CA PRO A 139 0.27 -15.42 -7.32
C PRO A 139 -1.16 -15.07 -6.87
N ALA A 140 -1.67 -13.92 -7.33
CA ALA A 140 -3.05 -13.50 -7.10
C ALA A 140 -4.06 -14.46 -7.76
N THR A 141 -3.76 -14.91 -8.97
CA THR A 141 -4.56 -15.89 -9.72
C THR A 141 -3.70 -16.94 -10.42
N ALA A 142 -4.30 -18.07 -10.81
CA ALA A 142 -3.61 -19.14 -11.53
C ALA A 142 -3.15 -18.75 -12.95
N ILE A 143 -3.62 -17.63 -13.49
CA ILE A 143 -3.21 -17.14 -14.82
C ILE A 143 -2.01 -16.20 -14.77
N ASP A 144 -1.59 -15.74 -13.61
CA ASP A 144 -0.44 -14.85 -13.47
C ASP A 144 0.88 -15.57 -13.77
N ASP A 145 1.70 -14.91 -14.60
CA ASP A 145 3.08 -15.31 -14.85
C ASP A 145 4.01 -14.49 -13.93
N ASN A 146 4.11 -14.90 -12.66
CA ASN A 146 4.93 -14.21 -11.63
C ASN A 146 6.24 -14.94 -11.32
N GLY A 147 7.10 -14.33 -10.47
CA GLY A 147 8.39 -14.88 -10.09
C GLY A 147 8.31 -16.09 -9.17
N CYS A 148 7.38 -16.10 -8.23
CA CYS A 148 7.28 -17.11 -7.18
C CYS A 148 5.85 -17.57 -6.91
N THR A 149 5.73 -18.70 -6.22
CA THR A 149 4.46 -19.21 -5.68
C THR A 149 4.67 -19.51 -4.20
N LEU A 150 3.79 -19.03 -3.33
CA LEU A 150 3.81 -19.34 -1.90
C LEU A 150 2.66 -20.27 -1.53
N THR A 151 3.01 -21.40 -0.96
CA THR A 151 2.06 -22.38 -0.39
C THR A 151 1.95 -22.21 1.13
N ALA A 152 0.93 -22.80 1.75
CA ALA A 152 0.82 -22.84 3.21
C ALA A 152 2.06 -23.46 3.87
N GLN A 153 2.69 -24.45 3.23
CA GLN A 153 3.92 -25.09 3.74
C GLN A 153 5.10 -24.11 3.76
N ASP A 154 5.21 -23.22 2.77
CA ASP A 154 6.26 -22.21 2.72
C ASP A 154 6.08 -21.15 3.83
N MET A 155 4.84 -20.86 4.22
CA MET A 155 4.48 -19.87 5.23
C MET A 155 4.64 -20.39 6.68
N GLU A 156 4.50 -21.71 6.90
CA GLU A 156 4.49 -22.33 8.24
C GLU A 156 5.70 -21.90 9.13
N PRO A 157 6.95 -21.86 8.64
CA PRO A 157 8.09 -21.43 9.45
C PRO A 157 7.99 -19.99 9.96
N TYR A 158 7.22 -19.14 9.28
CA TYR A 158 7.06 -17.72 9.62
C TYR A 158 6.09 -17.49 10.78
N LEU A 159 5.20 -18.42 11.10
CA LEU A 159 4.25 -18.29 12.21
C LEU A 159 4.90 -18.00 13.56
N SER A 160 6.14 -18.48 13.76
CA SER A 160 6.90 -18.26 14.99
C SER A 160 7.58 -16.89 15.08
N LYS A 161 7.68 -16.16 13.98
CA LYS A 161 8.29 -14.82 13.95
C LYS A 161 7.32 -13.81 14.59
N LYS A 162 7.77 -13.08 15.61
CA LYS A 162 6.91 -12.15 16.39
C LYS A 162 6.30 -11.01 15.58
N ARG A 163 6.95 -10.64 14.48
CA ARG A 163 6.48 -9.56 13.60
C ARG A 163 5.49 -10.03 12.54
N ILE A 164 5.19 -11.33 12.45
CA ILE A 164 4.15 -11.86 11.58
C ILE A 164 2.83 -11.87 12.33
N LEU A 165 1.93 -10.94 11.96
CA LEU A 165 0.64 -10.78 12.64
C LEU A 165 -0.45 -11.68 12.09
N GLY A 166 -0.45 -11.94 10.78
CA GLY A 166 -1.57 -12.64 10.16
C GLY A 166 -1.31 -13.05 8.73
N LEU A 167 -2.39 -13.41 8.05
CA LEU A 167 -2.43 -13.64 6.60
C LEU A 167 -2.80 -12.33 5.92
N GLY A 168 -2.02 -11.93 4.92
CA GLY A 168 -2.24 -10.78 4.09
C GLY A 168 -3.51 -10.89 3.25
N GLU A 169 -3.87 -9.83 2.58
CA GLU A 169 -5.13 -9.70 1.86
C GLU A 169 -5.45 -10.90 0.97
N VAL A 170 -6.66 -11.43 1.16
CA VAL A 170 -7.13 -12.62 0.44
C VAL A 170 -7.91 -12.18 -0.80
N MET A 171 -7.17 -11.88 -1.88
CA MET A 171 -7.73 -11.34 -3.14
C MET A 171 -8.56 -12.37 -3.91
N ASP A 172 -8.19 -13.64 -3.88
CA ASP A 172 -8.91 -14.71 -4.58
C ASP A 172 -10.13 -15.17 -3.78
N TYR A 173 -11.15 -14.27 -3.68
CA TYR A 173 -12.40 -14.60 -3.01
C TYR A 173 -13.12 -15.78 -3.66
N ILE A 174 -12.93 -16.01 -4.96
CA ILE A 174 -13.56 -17.12 -5.69
C ILE A 174 -13.08 -18.45 -5.13
N SER A 175 -11.79 -18.61 -4.93
CA SER A 175 -11.21 -19.80 -4.29
C SER A 175 -11.68 -19.98 -2.85
N VAL A 176 -11.85 -18.89 -2.11
CA VAL A 176 -12.41 -18.94 -0.74
C VAL A 176 -13.83 -19.50 -0.75
N VAL A 177 -14.74 -18.88 -1.52
CA VAL A 177 -16.17 -19.24 -1.49
C VAL A 177 -16.45 -20.60 -2.13
N LYS A 178 -15.60 -21.05 -3.05
CA LYS A 178 -15.69 -22.38 -3.67
C LYS A 178 -15.05 -23.50 -2.84
N GLY A 179 -14.33 -23.16 -1.78
CA GLY A 179 -13.65 -24.14 -0.93
C GLY A 179 -12.40 -24.74 -1.58
N ASP A 180 -11.61 -23.94 -2.32
CA ASP A 180 -10.35 -24.41 -2.89
C ASP A 180 -9.39 -24.87 -1.80
N GLU A 181 -8.82 -26.07 -1.96
CA GLU A 181 -8.01 -26.71 -0.92
C GLU A 181 -6.73 -25.92 -0.62
N ALA A 182 -6.07 -25.36 -1.63
CA ALA A 182 -4.82 -24.64 -1.44
C ALA A 182 -5.04 -23.32 -0.68
N MET A 183 -6.10 -22.57 -1.02
CA MET A 183 -6.50 -21.37 -0.32
C MET A 183 -6.93 -21.66 1.13
N HIS A 184 -7.79 -22.68 1.33
CA HIS A 184 -8.27 -23.01 2.67
C HIS A 184 -7.17 -23.53 3.59
N ARG A 185 -6.12 -24.18 3.07
CA ARG A 185 -4.92 -24.52 3.87
C ARG A 185 -4.19 -23.28 4.39
N LYS A 186 -4.12 -22.20 3.60
CA LYS A 186 -3.56 -20.90 4.07
C LYS A 186 -4.44 -20.31 5.16
N LEU A 187 -5.76 -20.28 4.96
CA LEU A 187 -6.71 -19.76 5.96
C LEU A 187 -6.66 -20.57 7.27
N GLU A 188 -6.56 -21.89 7.21
CA GLU A 188 -6.44 -22.77 8.36
C GLU A 188 -5.12 -22.54 9.12
N LEU A 189 -4.01 -22.40 8.38
CA LEU A 189 -2.68 -22.11 8.94
C LEU A 189 -2.66 -20.84 9.81
N PHE A 190 -3.44 -19.84 9.43
CA PHE A 190 -3.55 -18.55 10.13
C PHE A 190 -4.85 -18.42 10.95
N SER A 191 -5.48 -19.56 11.36
CA SER A 191 -6.75 -19.55 12.10
C SER A 191 -6.71 -18.79 13.42
N ASP A 192 -5.55 -18.76 14.08
CA ASP A 192 -5.33 -18.06 15.36
C ASP A 192 -4.88 -16.60 15.19
N LYS A 193 -4.80 -16.10 13.96
CA LYS A 193 -4.31 -14.77 13.61
C LYS A 193 -5.34 -14.02 12.75
N VAL A 194 -5.13 -12.74 12.57
CA VAL A 194 -5.95 -11.93 11.65
C VAL A 194 -5.72 -12.39 10.21
N ARG A 195 -6.80 -12.46 9.44
CA ARG A 195 -6.77 -12.72 7.99
C ARG A 195 -7.39 -11.50 7.34
N ASP A 196 -6.55 -10.73 6.64
CA ASP A 196 -6.99 -9.54 5.94
C ASP A 196 -7.70 -9.91 4.64
N GLY A 197 -8.62 -9.07 4.24
CA GLY A 197 -9.44 -9.27 3.06
C GLY A 197 -9.23 -8.23 1.98
N HIS A 198 -9.73 -8.59 0.81
CA HIS A 198 -9.82 -7.80 -0.39
C HIS A 198 -11.11 -8.21 -1.11
N ALA A 199 -12.18 -7.44 -0.93
CA ALA A 199 -13.54 -7.86 -1.27
C ALA A 199 -14.28 -6.82 -2.13
N PRO A 200 -13.83 -6.52 -3.37
CA PRO A 200 -14.47 -5.51 -4.20
C PRO A 200 -15.86 -5.97 -4.66
N PHE A 201 -16.93 -5.39 -4.07
CA PHE A 201 -18.32 -5.58 -4.49
C PHE A 201 -18.83 -7.03 -4.59
N LEU A 202 -18.52 -7.86 -3.59
CA LEU A 202 -19.05 -9.22 -3.51
C LEU A 202 -20.58 -9.21 -3.38
N SER A 203 -21.24 -10.24 -3.90
CA SER A 203 -22.67 -10.48 -3.61
C SER A 203 -22.88 -10.68 -2.11
N ASP A 204 -24.10 -10.48 -1.60
CA ASP A 204 -24.39 -10.69 -0.17
C ASP A 204 -24.06 -12.12 0.29
N MET A 205 -24.29 -13.11 -0.57
CA MET A 205 -24.00 -14.51 -0.23
C MET A 205 -22.50 -14.81 -0.25
N ASP A 206 -21.77 -14.27 -1.23
CA ASP A 206 -20.32 -14.44 -1.30
C ASP A 206 -19.60 -13.71 -0.18
N LEU A 207 -20.04 -12.50 0.18
CA LEU A 207 -19.52 -11.75 1.30
C LEU A 207 -19.72 -12.50 2.64
N GLN A 208 -20.89 -13.13 2.84
CA GLN A 208 -21.13 -13.96 4.02
C GLN A 208 -20.24 -15.20 4.04
N ALA A 209 -20.06 -15.88 2.89
CA ALA A 209 -19.17 -17.02 2.78
C ALA A 209 -17.70 -16.65 3.03
N TYR A 210 -17.28 -15.49 2.53
CA TYR A 210 -15.96 -14.92 2.72
C TYR A 210 -15.69 -14.59 4.19
N ALA A 211 -16.61 -13.87 4.84
CA ALA A 211 -16.53 -13.60 6.28
C ALA A 211 -16.60 -14.89 7.13
N MET A 212 -17.41 -15.88 6.74
CA MET A 212 -17.50 -17.18 7.41
C MET A 212 -16.18 -17.96 7.35
N ALA A 213 -15.37 -17.77 6.29
CA ALA A 213 -14.02 -18.33 6.20
C ALA A 213 -13.05 -17.66 7.19
N GLY A 214 -13.52 -16.66 7.95
CA GLY A 214 -12.80 -15.97 9.03
C GLY A 214 -11.95 -14.82 8.56
N ILE A 215 -12.20 -14.29 7.38
CA ILE A 215 -11.56 -13.06 6.89
C ILE A 215 -12.20 -11.90 7.64
N ALA A 216 -11.36 -11.06 8.26
CA ALA A 216 -11.76 -10.12 9.30
C ALA A 216 -11.84 -8.67 8.84
N THR A 217 -11.20 -8.33 7.72
CA THR A 217 -11.06 -6.94 7.24
C THR A 217 -11.42 -6.81 5.76
N ASP A 218 -11.60 -5.56 5.30
CA ASP A 218 -11.59 -5.18 3.88
C ASP A 218 -11.16 -3.72 3.72
N HIS A 219 -10.54 -3.39 2.59
CA HIS A 219 -10.16 -2.02 2.22
C HIS A 219 -10.67 -1.60 0.83
N GLU A 220 -11.35 -2.52 0.11
CA GLU A 220 -11.80 -2.32 -1.28
C GLU A 220 -13.15 -1.62 -1.43
N CYS A 221 -13.91 -1.47 -0.33
CA CYS A 221 -15.19 -0.80 -0.41
C CYS A 221 -15.03 0.67 -0.88
N SER A 222 -15.73 1.05 -1.95
CA SER A 222 -15.67 2.40 -2.51
C SER A 222 -16.80 3.31 -2.05
N ASP A 223 -17.84 2.76 -1.42
CA ASP A 223 -18.98 3.51 -0.90
C ASP A 223 -19.40 3.06 0.51
N PHE A 224 -20.11 3.96 1.21
CA PHE A 224 -20.56 3.73 2.57
C PHE A 224 -21.61 2.61 2.69
N ALA A 225 -22.43 2.39 1.68
CA ALA A 225 -23.48 1.37 1.75
C ALA A 225 -22.84 -0.04 1.73
N TYR A 226 -21.82 -0.23 0.90
CA TYR A 226 -21.06 -1.47 0.84
C TYR A 226 -20.23 -1.67 2.12
N ALA A 227 -19.52 -0.63 2.61
CA ALA A 227 -18.84 -0.67 3.89
C ALA A 227 -19.75 -1.10 5.04
N MET A 228 -20.99 -0.66 5.06
CA MET A 228 -21.97 -1.08 6.07
C MET A 228 -22.47 -2.53 5.87
N ARG A 229 -22.41 -3.09 4.65
CA ARG A 229 -22.66 -4.54 4.45
C ARG A 229 -21.55 -5.37 5.10
N GLU A 230 -20.29 -5.01 4.90
CA GLU A 230 -19.14 -5.63 5.55
C GLU A 230 -19.21 -5.52 7.07
N ARG A 231 -19.49 -4.33 7.60
CA ARG A 231 -19.66 -4.12 9.03
C ARG A 231 -20.76 -4.99 9.66
N ARG A 232 -21.90 -5.19 8.93
CA ARG A 232 -22.99 -6.08 9.40
C ARG A 232 -22.58 -7.55 9.42
N ASN A 233 -21.60 -7.95 8.63
CA ASN A 233 -20.99 -9.29 8.63
C ASN A 233 -19.84 -9.43 9.65
N GLY A 234 -19.57 -8.39 10.46
CA GLY A 234 -18.55 -8.41 11.52
C GLY A 234 -17.15 -8.03 11.04
N MET A 235 -16.96 -7.72 9.76
CA MET A 235 -15.68 -7.30 9.21
C MET A 235 -15.32 -5.88 9.66
N ILE A 236 -14.04 -5.56 9.74
CA ILE A 236 -13.50 -4.22 9.98
C ILE A 236 -13.16 -3.59 8.64
N VAL A 237 -13.56 -2.34 8.45
CA VAL A 237 -13.32 -1.62 7.20
C VAL A 237 -12.08 -0.73 7.35
N HIS A 238 -11.09 -0.95 6.50
CA HIS A 238 -9.95 -0.07 6.35
C HIS A 238 -10.26 0.99 5.29
N ILE A 239 -10.26 2.25 5.71
CA ILE A 239 -10.52 3.39 4.85
C ILE A 239 -9.20 3.85 4.26
N ARG A 240 -9.05 3.70 2.95
CA ARG A 240 -7.80 4.00 2.27
C ARG A 240 -7.76 5.41 1.66
N GLU A 241 -6.57 5.98 1.67
CA GLU A 241 -6.24 7.26 1.03
C GLU A 241 -4.85 7.15 0.39
N GLY A 242 -4.78 6.33 -0.65
CA GLY A 242 -3.58 6.04 -1.43
C GLY A 242 -3.33 7.04 -2.55
N SER A 243 -2.50 6.65 -3.51
CA SER A 243 -2.27 7.42 -4.74
C SER A 243 -3.25 7.05 -5.85
N ALA A 244 -3.56 5.75 -6.01
CA ALA A 244 -4.49 5.26 -7.02
C ALA A 244 -5.94 5.20 -6.54
N ALA A 245 -6.16 4.78 -5.30
CA ALA A 245 -7.49 4.52 -4.76
C ALA A 245 -7.74 5.33 -3.48
N ARG A 246 -8.83 6.11 -3.47
CA ARG A 246 -9.17 7.06 -2.42
C ARG A 246 -10.66 6.97 -2.08
N ASN A 247 -11.01 6.15 -1.08
CA ASN A 247 -12.40 5.97 -0.65
C ASN A 247 -12.76 6.78 0.61
N LEU A 248 -11.80 7.46 1.24
CA LEU A 248 -11.97 8.16 2.52
C LEU A 248 -13.15 9.12 2.50
N LYS A 249 -13.27 9.97 1.47
CA LYS A 249 -14.35 10.95 1.40
C LYS A 249 -15.73 10.30 1.39
N ALA A 250 -15.91 9.24 0.60
CA ALA A 250 -17.19 8.57 0.47
C ALA A 250 -17.64 7.92 1.78
N ILE A 251 -16.71 7.23 2.46
CA ILE A 251 -17.02 6.47 3.68
C ILE A 251 -17.17 7.40 4.87
N VAL A 252 -16.25 8.37 5.04
CA VAL A 252 -16.30 9.33 6.17
C VAL A 252 -17.55 10.21 6.11
N ASN A 253 -17.98 10.68 4.92
CA ASN A 253 -19.24 11.39 4.80
C ASN A 253 -20.42 10.55 5.31
N GLY A 254 -20.48 9.25 4.94
CA GLY A 254 -21.51 8.36 5.44
C GLY A 254 -21.46 8.15 6.97
N ILE A 255 -20.26 8.05 7.55
CA ILE A 255 -20.07 7.96 9.01
C ILE A 255 -20.63 9.23 9.69
N VAL A 256 -20.27 10.40 9.19
CA VAL A 256 -20.69 11.71 9.75
C VAL A 256 -22.21 11.91 9.59
N GLU A 257 -22.77 11.68 8.41
CA GLU A 257 -24.21 11.81 8.14
C GLU A 257 -25.06 10.90 9.01
N ASN A 258 -24.57 9.70 9.34
CA ASN A 258 -25.25 8.75 10.22
C ASN A 258 -24.87 8.90 11.71
N GLN A 259 -24.11 9.95 12.08
CA GLN A 259 -23.71 10.25 13.47
C GLN A 259 -22.99 9.08 14.16
N MET A 260 -22.19 8.33 13.40
CA MET A 260 -21.38 7.22 13.93
C MET A 260 -20.04 7.74 14.47
N ASN A 261 -19.47 7.00 15.40
CA ASN A 261 -18.17 7.34 16.02
C ASN A 261 -16.96 6.64 15.37
N GLY A 262 -17.14 6.03 14.19
CA GLY A 262 -16.07 5.34 13.47
C GLY A 262 -15.60 4.02 14.08
N GLU A 263 -16.32 3.45 15.07
CA GLU A 263 -15.97 2.14 15.63
C GLU A 263 -16.07 1.03 14.56
N GLY A 264 -15.00 0.23 14.42
CA GLY A 264 -14.87 -0.79 13.40
C GLY A 264 -14.43 -0.27 12.05
N PHE A 265 -14.01 1.00 11.99
CA PHE A 265 -13.31 1.58 10.86
C PHE A 265 -11.88 1.94 11.28
N CYS A 266 -10.90 1.72 10.39
CA CYS A 266 -9.50 2.09 10.55
C CYS A 266 -9.05 2.91 9.35
N PHE A 267 -7.95 3.65 9.47
CA PHE A 267 -7.32 4.28 8.31
C PHE A 267 -6.15 3.45 7.80
N CYS A 268 -5.94 3.48 6.49
CA CYS A 268 -4.76 2.93 5.83
C CYS A 268 -4.34 3.80 4.64
N THR A 269 -3.14 3.55 4.12
CA THR A 269 -2.68 4.20 2.91
C THR A 269 -2.80 3.30 1.69
N ASP A 270 -2.70 1.99 1.85
CA ASP A 270 -2.66 1.03 0.75
C ASP A 270 -1.49 1.37 -0.21
N ASP A 271 -1.72 1.54 -1.51
CA ASP A 271 -0.73 1.98 -2.49
C ASP A 271 -0.55 3.50 -2.45
N LYS A 272 0.52 3.99 -1.84
CA LYS A 272 0.81 5.42 -1.76
C LYS A 272 2.25 5.73 -2.19
N HIS A 273 2.39 6.50 -3.26
CA HIS A 273 3.67 6.96 -3.78
C HIS A 273 4.33 8.00 -2.87
N ILE A 274 5.66 8.06 -2.94
CA ILE A 274 6.46 8.97 -2.10
C ILE A 274 6.17 10.45 -2.37
N GLU A 275 5.84 10.83 -3.60
CA GLU A 275 5.50 12.21 -3.94
C GLU A 275 4.20 12.68 -3.30
N ASP A 276 3.23 11.79 -3.09
CA ASP A 276 2.00 12.13 -2.38
C ASP A 276 2.25 12.22 -0.88
N ILE A 277 3.12 11.37 -0.32
CA ILE A 277 3.52 11.49 1.09
C ILE A 277 4.19 12.83 1.36
N GLU A 278 5.09 13.29 0.50
CA GLU A 278 5.73 14.60 0.60
C GLU A 278 4.75 15.78 0.51
N LYS A 279 3.74 15.67 -0.36
CA LYS A 279 2.76 16.76 -0.58
C LYS A 279 1.73 16.85 0.53
N GLU A 280 1.18 15.72 0.97
CA GLU A 280 -0.02 15.69 1.81
C GLU A 280 0.19 15.01 3.17
N GLY A 281 1.23 14.22 3.32
CA GLY A 281 1.50 13.42 4.52
C GLY A 281 1.06 11.96 4.40
N HIS A 282 1.09 11.26 5.51
CA HIS A 282 0.78 9.82 5.64
C HIS A 282 -0.59 9.63 6.35
N ILE A 283 -0.69 8.86 7.43
CA ILE A 283 -1.95 8.71 8.19
C ILE A 283 -2.44 10.02 8.81
N ASP A 284 -1.53 10.96 9.10
CA ASP A 284 -1.89 12.32 9.51
C ASP A 284 -2.75 13.06 8.48
N HIS A 285 -2.52 12.82 7.18
CA HIS A 285 -3.39 13.32 6.11
C HIS A 285 -4.79 12.73 6.21
N ASN A 286 -4.93 11.41 6.41
CA ASN A 286 -6.24 10.75 6.55
C ASN A 286 -7.03 11.35 7.72
N VAL A 287 -6.37 11.53 8.87
CA VAL A 287 -6.97 12.15 10.05
C VAL A 287 -7.41 13.59 9.77
N ARG A 288 -6.53 14.45 9.20
CA ARG A 288 -6.88 15.83 8.85
C ARG A 288 -8.03 15.91 7.87
N LYS A 289 -8.03 15.05 6.85
CA LYS A 289 -9.08 15.01 5.83
C LYS A 289 -10.42 14.58 6.42
N ALA A 290 -10.44 13.57 7.29
CA ALA A 290 -11.66 13.13 7.98
C ALA A 290 -12.25 14.23 8.88
N ILE A 291 -11.41 14.93 9.64
CA ILE A 291 -11.80 16.09 10.46
C ILE A 291 -12.36 17.20 9.57
N GLY A 292 -11.70 17.49 8.46
CA GLY A 292 -12.16 18.48 7.47
C GLY A 292 -13.52 18.15 6.84
N LEU A 293 -13.91 16.89 6.79
CA LEU A 293 -15.24 16.40 6.36
C LEU A 293 -16.28 16.43 7.49
N GLY A 294 -15.93 16.91 8.68
CA GLY A 294 -16.85 17.08 9.80
C GLY A 294 -16.82 15.97 10.86
N MET A 295 -15.85 15.05 10.77
CA MET A 295 -15.68 14.03 11.80
C MET A 295 -15.14 14.64 13.10
N ASN A 296 -15.59 14.12 14.25
CA ASN A 296 -15.02 14.53 15.55
C ASN A 296 -13.52 14.19 15.58
N PRO A 297 -12.63 15.11 15.98
CA PRO A 297 -11.18 14.88 15.99
C PRO A 297 -10.76 13.65 16.81
N ILE A 298 -11.38 13.41 17.98
CA ILE A 298 -11.03 12.25 18.82
C ILE A 298 -11.47 10.94 18.15
N ASP A 299 -12.61 10.94 17.46
CA ASP A 299 -13.08 9.76 16.72
C ASP A 299 -12.14 9.44 15.54
N ALA A 300 -11.70 10.47 14.79
CA ALA A 300 -10.70 10.31 13.73
C ALA A 300 -9.36 9.75 14.28
N ILE A 301 -8.90 10.25 15.43
CA ILE A 301 -7.71 9.73 16.11
C ILE A 301 -7.94 8.26 16.53
N CYS A 302 -9.13 7.90 17.03
CA CYS A 302 -9.44 6.51 17.38
C CYS A 302 -9.32 5.58 16.16
N MET A 303 -9.76 6.01 14.98
CA MET A 303 -9.64 5.24 13.74
C MET A 303 -8.18 5.06 13.29
N ALA A 304 -7.33 6.04 13.58
CA ALA A 304 -5.89 6.00 13.28
C ALA A 304 -5.06 5.30 14.35
N THR A 305 -5.64 4.84 15.45
CA THR A 305 -4.89 4.35 16.62
C THR A 305 -5.52 3.11 17.25
N ILE A 306 -6.41 3.29 18.24
CA ILE A 306 -6.94 2.19 19.05
C ILE A 306 -7.80 1.20 18.25
N ASN A 307 -8.50 1.63 17.20
CA ASN A 307 -9.28 0.74 16.37
C ASN A 307 -8.37 -0.23 15.61
N SER A 308 -7.31 0.29 14.98
CA SER A 308 -6.28 -0.52 14.30
C SER A 308 -5.57 -1.46 15.26
N ALA A 309 -5.19 -0.96 16.44
CA ALA A 309 -4.57 -1.79 17.48
C ALA A 309 -5.48 -2.94 17.94
N LYS A 310 -6.78 -2.70 18.10
CA LYS A 310 -7.76 -3.75 18.44
C LYS A 310 -7.95 -4.75 17.30
N CYS A 311 -8.00 -4.29 16.06
CA CYS A 311 -8.12 -5.15 14.88
C CYS A 311 -7.04 -6.24 14.87
N TYR A 312 -5.79 -5.83 15.09
CA TYR A 312 -4.63 -6.70 15.02
C TYR A 312 -4.16 -7.26 16.38
N GLY A 313 -4.93 -7.08 17.45
CA GLY A 313 -4.58 -7.60 18.78
C GLY A 313 -3.33 -6.96 19.40
N LEU A 314 -2.98 -5.73 19.02
CA LEU A 314 -1.82 -4.98 19.50
C LEU A 314 -2.12 -4.31 20.85
N THR A 315 -2.23 -5.11 21.90
CA THR A 315 -2.76 -4.72 23.21
C THR A 315 -1.96 -3.63 23.96
N HIS A 316 -0.77 -3.27 23.46
CA HIS A 316 0.10 -2.28 24.10
C HIS A 316 0.37 -1.06 23.22
N LEU A 317 -0.37 -0.89 22.12
CA LEU A 317 -0.23 0.19 21.15
C LEU A 317 -1.56 0.93 20.96
N GLY A 318 -1.50 2.14 20.42
CA GLY A 318 -2.66 2.91 20.00
C GLY A 318 -3.42 3.63 21.11
N ALA A 319 -2.86 3.75 22.32
CA ALA A 319 -3.47 4.49 23.42
C ALA A 319 -2.42 5.12 24.35
N ILE A 320 -2.83 6.13 25.11
CA ILE A 320 -2.04 6.74 26.19
C ILE A 320 -2.62 6.25 27.52
N ALA A 321 -1.99 5.20 28.06
CA ALA A 321 -2.40 4.62 29.35
C ALA A 321 -1.23 3.84 29.99
N PRO A 322 -1.23 3.63 31.31
CA PRO A 322 -0.19 2.82 31.96
C PRO A 322 -0.08 1.41 31.37
N GLY A 323 1.15 1.02 31.02
CA GLY A 323 1.47 -0.27 30.38
C GLY A 323 1.48 -0.24 28.85
N TYR A 324 1.09 0.87 28.23
CA TYR A 324 1.19 1.07 26.79
C TYR A 324 2.59 1.58 26.40
N GLN A 325 3.03 1.25 25.21
CA GLN A 325 4.25 1.80 24.64
C GLN A 325 4.12 3.31 24.47
N ALA A 326 5.18 4.05 24.77
CA ALA A 326 5.16 5.50 24.70
C ALA A 326 5.42 6.00 23.25
N ASP A 327 4.50 5.65 22.35
CA ASP A 327 4.42 6.17 20.99
C ASP A 327 3.41 7.31 20.98
N LEU A 328 3.91 8.54 20.88
CA LEU A 328 3.14 9.75 21.19
C LEU A 328 3.35 10.83 20.12
N LEU A 329 2.29 11.58 19.85
CA LEU A 329 2.33 12.76 19.01
C LEU A 329 2.00 14.00 19.83
N VAL A 330 2.86 15.00 19.80
CA VAL A 330 2.56 16.32 20.34
C VAL A 330 2.00 17.18 19.23
N VAL A 331 0.78 17.69 19.41
CA VAL A 331 0.08 18.51 18.40
C VAL A 331 -0.41 19.82 18.99
N ASP A 332 -0.35 20.90 18.20
CA ASP A 332 -0.79 22.22 18.66
C ASP A 332 -2.33 22.34 18.69
N ASN A 333 -2.99 21.71 17.72
CA ASN A 333 -4.43 21.84 17.53
C ASN A 333 -5.01 20.57 16.93
N LEU A 334 -6.06 20.03 17.55
CA LEU A 334 -6.72 18.78 17.10
C LEU A 334 -7.49 18.93 15.79
N GLU A 335 -7.99 20.12 15.46
CA GLU A 335 -8.71 20.34 14.20
C GLU A 335 -7.76 20.37 12.99
N LYS A 336 -6.58 20.94 13.16
CA LYS A 336 -5.55 21.04 12.12
C LYS A 336 -4.56 19.89 12.13
N MET A 337 -4.48 19.14 13.23
CA MET A 337 -3.51 18.06 13.45
C MET A 337 -2.07 18.43 13.06
N THR A 338 -1.64 19.61 13.50
CA THR A 338 -0.26 20.07 13.25
C THR A 338 0.68 19.41 14.24
N ILE A 339 1.40 18.41 13.77
CA ILE A 339 2.35 17.62 14.56
C ILE A 339 3.61 18.46 14.80
N GLN A 340 4.02 18.58 16.07
CA GLN A 340 5.22 19.28 16.49
C GLN A 340 6.35 18.30 16.82
N ASP A 341 6.02 17.25 17.55
CA ASP A 341 6.97 16.24 17.97
C ASP A 341 6.35 14.86 17.85
N VAL A 342 7.19 13.88 17.50
CA VAL A 342 6.85 12.46 17.48
C VAL A 342 7.77 11.73 18.44
N TYR A 343 7.21 10.88 19.27
CA TYR A 343 7.96 10.01 20.18
C TYR A 343 7.71 8.55 19.83
N TYR A 344 8.78 7.78 19.76
CA TYR A 344 8.75 6.34 19.64
C TYR A 344 9.43 5.70 20.86
N LYS A 345 8.69 4.88 21.57
CA LYS A 345 9.16 4.29 22.86
C LYS A 345 9.72 5.34 23.82
N GLY A 346 9.07 6.48 23.91
CA GLY A 346 9.47 7.59 24.78
C GLY A 346 10.67 8.40 24.30
N ARG A 347 11.28 8.07 23.17
CA ARG A 347 12.36 8.85 22.56
C ARG A 347 11.80 9.72 21.45
N LYS A 348 12.17 10.99 21.45
CA LYS A 348 11.79 11.90 20.38
C LYS A 348 12.47 11.48 19.07
N ILE A 349 11.70 11.36 18.00
CA ILE A 349 12.22 11.07 16.66
C ILE A 349 12.93 12.32 16.11
N ASP A 350 14.12 12.11 15.58
CA ASP A 350 14.87 13.16 14.89
C ASP A 350 14.25 13.44 13.52
N GLN A 351 13.72 14.65 13.36
CA GLN A 351 13.05 15.07 12.12
C GLN A 351 14.02 15.23 10.94
N ASP A 352 15.28 15.56 11.23
CA ASP A 352 16.34 15.81 10.25
C ASP A 352 17.40 14.72 10.22
N GLY A 353 17.23 13.65 11.00
CA GLY A 353 18.17 12.56 11.15
C GLY A 353 18.48 11.83 9.84
N GLU A 354 19.68 11.29 9.73
CA GLU A 354 20.08 10.47 8.60
C GLU A 354 19.27 9.16 8.56
N ILE A 355 18.81 8.79 7.36
CA ILE A 355 18.08 7.54 7.14
C ILE A 355 19.10 6.42 6.90
N ILE A 356 19.09 5.41 7.76
CA ILE A 356 20.00 4.27 7.65
C ILE A 356 19.30 3.16 6.86
N VAL A 357 19.80 2.91 5.65
CA VAL A 357 19.35 1.83 4.78
C VAL A 357 20.38 0.70 4.81
N LYS A 358 19.95 -0.52 5.10
CA LYS A 358 20.81 -1.70 5.05
C LYS A 358 21.08 -2.08 3.59
N GLU A 359 22.26 -2.64 3.31
CA GLU A 359 22.62 -3.10 1.97
C GLU A 359 21.62 -4.13 1.44
N CYS A 360 21.19 -3.95 0.19
CA CYS A 360 20.31 -4.89 -0.49
C CYS A 360 21.12 -6.06 -1.05
N PRO A 361 20.71 -7.32 -0.80
CA PRO A 361 21.35 -8.48 -1.41
C PRO A 361 21.37 -8.39 -2.93
N SER A 362 22.51 -8.73 -3.55
CA SER A 362 22.70 -8.59 -5.00
C SER A 362 21.71 -9.41 -5.84
N GLU A 363 21.25 -10.54 -5.33
CA GLU A 363 20.23 -11.36 -5.97
C GLU A 363 18.87 -10.66 -6.08
N LEU A 364 18.55 -9.74 -5.18
CA LEU A 364 17.33 -8.92 -5.24
C LEU A 364 17.48 -7.70 -6.16
N LYS A 365 18.69 -7.42 -6.65
CA LYS A 365 18.96 -6.41 -7.68
C LYS A 365 19.11 -6.99 -9.09
N ASN A 366 18.84 -8.28 -9.27
CA ASN A 366 18.91 -8.97 -10.55
C ASN A 366 17.65 -9.84 -10.70
N THR A 367 16.52 -9.17 -10.95
CA THR A 367 15.19 -9.83 -11.01
C THR A 367 14.45 -9.60 -12.32
N VAL A 368 15.07 -8.93 -13.28
CA VAL A 368 14.50 -8.70 -14.62
C VAL A 368 15.17 -9.64 -15.62
N HIS A 369 14.51 -10.76 -15.88
CA HIS A 369 14.97 -11.83 -16.77
C HIS A 369 13.99 -11.97 -17.95
N VAL A 370 14.06 -11.03 -18.88
CA VAL A 370 13.26 -11.07 -20.11
C VAL A 370 13.91 -12.05 -21.11
N GLY A 371 13.11 -12.88 -21.78
CA GLY A 371 13.56 -13.73 -22.87
C GLY A 371 13.91 -12.93 -24.12
N GLU A 372 13.99 -13.62 -25.28
CA GLU A 372 14.13 -12.88 -26.54
C GLU A 372 12.91 -11.97 -26.72
N PHE A 373 13.17 -10.69 -26.92
CA PHE A 373 12.14 -9.67 -27.14
C PHE A 373 12.57 -8.73 -28.28
N SER A 374 11.71 -8.57 -29.25
CA SER A 374 11.92 -7.76 -30.45
C SER A 374 10.70 -6.88 -30.73
N LYS A 375 10.81 -5.96 -31.69
CA LYS A 375 9.68 -5.14 -32.13
C LYS A 375 8.55 -5.97 -32.73
N GLU A 376 8.85 -7.12 -33.33
CA GLU A 376 7.84 -8.01 -33.91
C GLU A 376 6.90 -8.58 -32.85
N ASP A 377 7.36 -8.71 -31.59
CA ASP A 377 6.54 -9.17 -30.46
C ASP A 377 5.48 -8.13 -30.05
N LEU A 378 5.62 -6.88 -30.50
CA LEU A 378 4.64 -5.80 -30.32
C LEU A 378 3.62 -5.74 -31.48
N ARG A 379 3.79 -6.56 -32.51
CA ARG A 379 2.90 -6.57 -33.66
C ARG A 379 1.53 -7.11 -33.27
N LEU A 380 0.49 -6.35 -33.55
CA LEU A 380 -0.89 -6.71 -33.28
C LEU A 380 -1.69 -6.75 -34.59
N GLU A 381 -2.32 -7.87 -34.85
CA GLU A 381 -3.10 -8.09 -36.08
C GLU A 381 -4.53 -8.51 -35.75
N SER A 382 -5.48 -7.99 -36.52
CA SER A 382 -6.85 -8.46 -36.55
C SER A 382 -7.34 -8.53 -38.01
N PRO A 383 -7.57 -9.73 -38.55
CA PRO A 383 -7.93 -9.89 -39.97
C PRO A 383 -9.26 -9.21 -40.35
N ASP A 384 -10.17 -9.08 -39.42
CA ASP A 384 -11.46 -8.40 -39.61
C ASP A 384 -11.43 -6.94 -39.14
N GLY A 385 -10.32 -6.47 -38.59
CA GLY A 385 -10.14 -5.12 -38.08
C GLY A 385 -10.91 -4.85 -36.79
N ILE A 386 -11.43 -5.87 -36.11
CA ILE A 386 -12.15 -5.73 -34.83
C ILE A 386 -11.18 -5.99 -33.69
N PHE A 387 -11.05 -5.01 -32.77
CA PHE A 387 -10.17 -5.10 -31.62
C PHE A 387 -10.96 -5.05 -30.31
N ASN A 388 -10.53 -5.86 -29.34
CA ASN A 388 -10.94 -5.77 -27.95
C ASN A 388 -10.13 -4.64 -27.28
N VAL A 389 -10.73 -3.48 -27.14
CA VAL A 389 -10.07 -2.29 -26.59
C VAL A 389 -10.31 -2.22 -25.08
N VAL A 390 -9.23 -2.05 -24.32
CA VAL A 390 -9.26 -1.76 -22.88
C VAL A 390 -9.62 -0.28 -22.72
N GLY A 391 -10.88 0.01 -22.39
CA GLY A 391 -11.35 1.37 -22.14
C GLY A 391 -11.06 1.80 -20.72
N MET A 392 -10.12 2.74 -20.55
CA MET A 392 -9.85 3.34 -19.25
C MET A 392 -10.93 4.33 -18.86
N GLN A 393 -11.19 4.47 -17.57
CA GLN A 393 -12.17 5.40 -17.00
C GLN A 393 -11.44 6.41 -16.13
N GLU A 394 -11.76 7.68 -16.27
CA GLU A 394 -11.12 8.75 -15.51
C GLU A 394 -11.39 8.59 -14.01
N GLY A 395 -10.31 8.60 -13.21
CA GLY A 395 -10.38 8.47 -11.75
C GLY A 395 -10.71 7.06 -11.22
N GLU A 396 -10.77 6.05 -12.11
CA GLU A 396 -11.10 4.67 -11.77
C GLU A 396 -9.95 3.72 -12.12
N ILE A 397 -9.78 2.67 -11.32
CA ILE A 397 -8.88 1.55 -11.67
C ILE A 397 -9.59 0.46 -12.49
N THR A 398 -10.92 0.49 -12.54
CA THR A 398 -11.74 -0.38 -13.39
C THR A 398 -11.63 0.00 -14.85
N THR A 399 -11.81 -0.98 -15.74
CA THR A 399 -11.84 -0.76 -17.18
C THR A 399 -13.13 -1.27 -17.78
N VAL A 400 -13.46 -0.83 -18.98
CA VAL A 400 -14.59 -1.34 -19.77
C VAL A 400 -14.09 -1.96 -21.06
N ARG A 401 -14.69 -3.07 -21.46
CA ARG A 401 -14.44 -3.66 -22.75
C ARG A 401 -15.18 -2.89 -23.85
N LYS A 402 -14.46 -2.48 -24.88
CA LYS A 402 -15.03 -1.91 -26.10
C LYS A 402 -14.64 -2.77 -27.30
N ASN A 403 -15.62 -3.23 -28.07
CA ASN A 403 -15.37 -3.83 -29.39
C ASN A 403 -15.39 -2.73 -30.42
N VAL A 404 -14.24 -2.46 -31.01
CA VAL A 404 -14.08 -1.34 -31.94
C VAL A 404 -13.54 -1.85 -33.28
N GLN A 405 -14.18 -1.47 -34.35
CA GLN A 405 -13.64 -1.69 -35.69
C GLN A 405 -12.67 -0.57 -36.05
N ILE A 406 -11.41 -0.93 -36.15
CA ILE A 406 -10.32 -0.02 -36.51
C ILE A 406 -9.77 -0.50 -37.87
N LEU A 407 -9.97 0.32 -38.90
CA LEU A 407 -9.56 -0.02 -40.27
C LEU A 407 -8.10 0.38 -40.47
N HIS A 408 -7.24 -0.60 -40.57
CA HIS A 408 -5.81 -0.41 -40.91
C HIS A 408 -5.43 -1.17 -42.16
N GLU A 409 -4.39 -0.69 -42.86
CA GLU A 409 -3.84 -1.39 -43.99
C GLU A 409 -3.30 -2.77 -43.59
N MET A 410 -3.71 -3.81 -44.30
CA MET A 410 -3.32 -5.21 -44.08
C MET A 410 -3.69 -5.80 -42.69
N GLY A 411 -4.64 -5.20 -41.98
CA GLY A 411 -5.10 -5.74 -40.70
C GLY A 411 -4.11 -5.59 -39.52
N VAL A 412 -3.05 -4.82 -39.69
CA VAL A 412 -2.08 -4.52 -38.60
C VAL A 412 -2.48 -3.26 -37.89
N PHE A 413 -2.60 -3.32 -36.57
CA PHE A 413 -2.94 -2.16 -35.74
C PHE A 413 -1.80 -1.13 -35.74
N THR A 414 -2.16 0.12 -35.96
CA THR A 414 -1.29 1.30 -35.79
C THR A 414 -1.99 2.24 -34.81
N ALA A 415 -1.28 2.71 -33.81
CA ALA A 415 -1.83 3.64 -32.82
C ALA A 415 -2.18 5.00 -33.44
N ASP A 416 -3.17 5.67 -32.85
CA ASP A 416 -3.62 7.02 -33.21
C ASP A 416 -3.93 7.84 -31.94
N GLU A 417 -4.48 9.03 -32.08
CA GLU A 417 -4.81 9.90 -30.93
C GLU A 417 -5.83 9.27 -29.95
N GLN A 418 -6.72 8.39 -30.43
CA GLN A 418 -7.78 7.77 -29.65
C GLN A 418 -7.37 6.42 -29.07
N TYR A 419 -6.55 5.66 -29.80
CA TYR A 419 -6.18 4.29 -29.49
C TYR A 419 -4.67 4.13 -29.47
N GLN A 420 -4.13 3.75 -28.31
CA GLN A 420 -2.71 3.45 -28.14
C GLN A 420 -2.51 1.95 -28.01
N LYS A 421 -1.28 1.49 -28.20
CA LYS A 421 -0.89 0.11 -27.98
C LYS A 421 -0.43 -0.08 -26.53
N ILE A 422 -0.80 -1.20 -25.91
CA ILE A 422 -0.31 -1.63 -24.61
C ILE A 422 0.24 -3.04 -24.72
N ALA A 423 1.34 -3.32 -24.04
CA ALA A 423 1.90 -4.67 -23.99
C ALA A 423 2.40 -5.02 -22.59
N VAL A 424 2.34 -6.31 -22.25
CA VAL A 424 2.91 -6.87 -21.01
C VAL A 424 3.91 -7.96 -21.38
N VAL A 425 5.18 -7.74 -20.98
CA VAL A 425 6.32 -8.60 -21.30
C VAL A 425 6.73 -9.37 -20.05
N GLU A 426 6.74 -10.69 -20.10
CA GLU A 426 7.15 -11.54 -18.99
C GLU A 426 8.64 -11.30 -18.64
N ARG A 427 8.92 -11.08 -17.34
CA ARG A 427 10.27 -10.71 -16.88
C ARG A 427 10.88 -11.62 -15.81
N HIS A 428 10.25 -12.71 -15.45
CA HIS A 428 10.71 -13.53 -14.30
C HIS A 428 11.44 -14.80 -14.73
N LYS A 429 10.97 -15.45 -15.79
CA LYS A 429 11.39 -16.81 -16.18
C LYS A 429 11.94 -16.86 -17.60
N ALA A 430 12.16 -15.69 -18.22
CA ALA A 430 12.66 -15.56 -19.58
C ALA A 430 11.89 -16.43 -20.61
N THR A 431 10.56 -16.45 -20.48
CA THR A 431 9.70 -17.28 -21.33
C THR A 431 9.50 -16.71 -22.73
N GLY A 432 9.81 -15.44 -22.94
CA GLY A 432 9.56 -14.70 -24.19
C GLY A 432 8.08 -14.40 -24.42
N LYS A 433 7.19 -14.62 -23.45
CA LYS A 433 5.77 -14.27 -23.58
C LYS A 433 5.57 -12.77 -23.59
N THR A 434 4.81 -12.29 -24.56
CA THR A 434 4.39 -10.89 -24.67
C THR A 434 2.93 -10.86 -25.08
N GLY A 435 2.08 -10.31 -24.23
CA GLY A 435 0.69 -10.05 -24.57
C GLY A 435 0.51 -8.60 -25.01
N VAL A 436 -0.21 -8.40 -26.12
CA VAL A 436 -0.41 -7.09 -26.73
C VAL A 436 -1.90 -6.79 -26.84
N GLY A 437 -2.26 -5.53 -26.62
CA GLY A 437 -3.64 -5.06 -26.72
C GLY A 437 -3.76 -3.62 -27.18
N VAL A 438 -5.00 -3.19 -27.33
CA VAL A 438 -5.35 -1.80 -27.64
C VAL A 438 -5.98 -1.17 -26.41
N VAL A 439 -5.59 0.07 -26.10
CA VAL A 439 -6.15 0.84 -24.99
C VAL A 439 -6.69 2.18 -25.48
N SER A 440 -7.74 2.68 -24.82
CA SER A 440 -8.27 4.03 -25.05
C SER A 440 -8.38 4.80 -23.75
N GLY A 441 -8.11 6.11 -23.79
CA GLY A 441 -8.23 7.01 -22.65
C GLY A 441 -6.91 7.34 -21.93
N PHE A 442 -5.78 6.76 -22.35
CA PHE A 442 -4.46 7.10 -21.78
C PHE A 442 -3.84 8.35 -22.44
N GLY A 443 -3.98 8.50 -23.75
CA GLY A 443 -3.71 9.74 -24.48
C GLY A 443 -2.26 10.06 -24.79
N ILE A 444 -1.29 9.19 -24.52
CA ILE A 444 0.13 9.45 -24.80
C ILE A 444 0.39 9.61 -26.29
N GLN A 445 1.23 10.59 -26.66
CA GLN A 445 1.62 10.91 -28.03
C GLN A 445 3.13 11.11 -28.12
N SER A 446 3.70 10.75 -29.28
CA SER A 446 5.13 10.88 -29.62
C SER A 446 6.06 10.19 -28.61
N GLY A 447 5.65 8.99 -28.14
CA GLY A 447 6.48 8.25 -27.22
C GLY A 447 5.82 7.05 -26.53
N ALA A 448 6.47 6.62 -25.46
CA ALA A 448 6.03 5.49 -24.65
C ALA A 448 6.34 5.67 -23.16
N ILE A 449 5.52 5.05 -22.33
CA ILE A 449 5.76 4.87 -20.88
C ILE A 449 5.83 3.39 -20.58
N ALA A 450 6.84 2.96 -19.80
CA ALA A 450 6.92 1.60 -19.31
C ALA A 450 7.21 1.54 -17.80
N SER A 451 6.77 0.44 -17.18
CA SER A 451 6.93 0.17 -15.77
C SER A 451 7.24 -1.31 -15.54
N SER A 452 8.13 -1.60 -14.59
CA SER A 452 8.28 -2.93 -13.98
C SER A 452 7.44 -3.11 -12.71
N VAL A 453 6.77 -2.05 -12.24
CA VAL A 453 5.71 -2.14 -11.24
C VAL A 453 4.40 -2.32 -11.97
N SER A 454 3.83 -3.52 -11.90
CA SER A 454 2.64 -3.92 -12.65
C SER A 454 1.90 -5.00 -11.83
N HIS A 455 0.93 -4.55 -11.07
CA HIS A 455 0.23 -5.36 -10.06
C HIS A 455 -0.39 -6.64 -10.62
N ASP A 456 -0.30 -7.78 -9.94
CA ASP A 456 0.61 -8.05 -8.79
C ASP A 456 1.80 -8.89 -9.25
N SER A 457 1.74 -9.36 -10.51
CA SER A 457 2.78 -10.21 -11.11
C SER A 457 4.08 -9.46 -11.38
N HIS A 458 4.03 -8.12 -11.49
CA HIS A 458 5.14 -7.22 -11.76
C HIS A 458 5.94 -7.58 -13.02
N ASN A 459 5.25 -7.97 -14.07
CA ASN A 459 5.83 -8.05 -15.41
C ASN A 459 6.06 -6.64 -15.98
N ILE A 460 6.89 -6.49 -17.02
CA ILE A 460 7.07 -5.19 -17.66
C ILE A 460 5.80 -4.83 -18.43
N ILE A 461 5.17 -3.73 -18.08
CA ILE A 461 4.05 -3.16 -18.82
C ILE A 461 4.51 -1.91 -19.58
N VAL A 462 4.09 -1.76 -20.84
CA VAL A 462 4.44 -0.64 -21.69
C VAL A 462 3.24 -0.17 -22.49
N ILE A 463 3.07 1.14 -22.59
CA ILE A 463 2.06 1.80 -23.41
C ILE A 463 2.71 2.87 -24.30
N GLY A 464 2.27 2.99 -25.54
CA GLY A 464 2.83 3.97 -26.46
C GLY A 464 2.02 4.13 -27.73
N ASP A 465 2.38 5.12 -28.52
CA ASP A 465 1.80 5.40 -29.82
C ASP A 465 2.61 4.82 -31.01
N ASN A 466 3.77 4.21 -30.72
CA ASN A 466 4.59 3.55 -31.74
C ASN A 466 5.47 2.43 -31.16
N ASP A 467 5.74 1.41 -31.96
CA ASP A 467 6.49 0.21 -31.55
C ASP A 467 7.98 0.48 -31.27
N GLU A 468 8.58 1.50 -31.93
CA GLU A 468 9.98 1.88 -31.70
C GLU A 468 10.22 2.36 -30.28
N ASP A 469 9.39 3.29 -29.82
CA ASP A 469 9.51 3.87 -28.48
C ASP A 469 9.09 2.89 -27.40
N MET A 470 8.09 2.05 -27.66
CA MET A 470 7.71 0.96 -26.75
C MET A 470 8.85 -0.06 -26.60
N TYR A 471 9.49 -0.46 -27.70
CA TYR A 471 10.65 -1.36 -27.66
C TYR A 471 11.80 -0.73 -26.86
N LEU A 472 12.13 0.54 -27.15
CA LEU A 472 13.18 1.27 -26.45
C LEU A 472 12.90 1.36 -24.93
N ALA A 473 11.65 1.62 -24.54
CA ALA A 473 11.24 1.68 -23.14
C ALA A 473 11.43 0.33 -22.41
N VAL A 474 11.08 -0.78 -23.06
CA VAL A 474 11.30 -2.13 -22.48
C VAL A 474 12.79 -2.44 -22.36
N GLN A 475 13.61 -2.11 -23.40
CA GLN A 475 15.06 -2.31 -23.36
C GLN A 475 15.71 -1.50 -22.22
N GLU A 476 15.24 -0.29 -21.97
CA GLU A 476 15.72 0.53 -20.88
C GLU A 476 15.44 -0.11 -19.51
N LEU A 477 14.23 -0.67 -19.30
CA LEU A 477 13.90 -1.37 -18.05
C LEU A 477 14.70 -2.67 -17.85
N ILE A 478 15.06 -3.36 -18.94
CA ILE A 478 15.97 -4.50 -18.88
C ILE A 478 17.37 -4.04 -18.43
N ARG A 479 17.86 -2.94 -18.98
CA ARG A 479 19.18 -2.36 -18.66
C ARG A 479 19.29 -1.92 -17.21
N THR A 480 18.23 -1.27 -16.67
CA THR A 480 18.19 -0.73 -15.31
C THR A 480 17.76 -1.75 -14.26
N GLN A 481 17.42 -2.96 -14.68
CA GLN A 481 16.84 -4.00 -13.79
C GLN A 481 15.53 -3.56 -13.14
N GLY A 482 14.71 -2.81 -13.87
CA GLY A 482 13.42 -2.30 -13.46
C GLY A 482 13.38 -0.80 -13.26
N GLY A 483 12.19 -0.26 -13.23
CA GLY A 483 11.96 1.17 -13.08
C GLY A 483 10.65 1.65 -13.67
N TYR A 484 10.49 2.97 -13.62
CA TYR A 484 9.59 3.73 -14.47
C TYR A 484 10.42 4.41 -15.55
N THR A 485 10.07 4.25 -16.82
CA THR A 485 10.76 4.95 -17.91
C THR A 485 9.78 5.67 -18.81
N LEU A 486 10.23 6.78 -19.35
CA LEU A 486 9.51 7.60 -20.33
C LEU A 486 10.42 7.83 -21.52
N VAL A 487 9.92 7.46 -22.70
CA VAL A 487 10.55 7.69 -24.01
C VAL A 487 9.76 8.77 -24.72
N ALA A 488 10.45 9.75 -25.27
CA ALA A 488 9.87 10.83 -26.06
C ALA A 488 10.73 11.05 -27.33
N ASP A 489 10.10 11.21 -28.47
CA ASP A 489 10.75 11.50 -29.75
C ASP A 489 11.91 10.53 -30.04
N HIS A 490 11.70 9.22 -29.85
CA HIS A 490 12.67 8.13 -30.09
C HIS A 490 13.92 8.17 -29.19
N HIS A 491 13.83 8.81 -28.03
CA HIS A 491 14.90 8.84 -27.03
C HIS A 491 14.35 8.61 -25.62
N VAL A 492 15.11 7.89 -24.79
CA VAL A 492 14.81 7.80 -23.37
C VAL A 492 14.90 9.21 -22.76
N TYR A 493 13.76 9.78 -22.40
CA TYR A 493 13.70 11.09 -21.75
C TYR A 493 14.24 11.00 -20.31
N ASP A 494 13.75 10.04 -19.54
CA ASP A 494 14.22 9.78 -18.19
C ASP A 494 13.76 8.40 -17.69
N THR A 495 14.49 7.86 -16.69
CA THR A 495 14.18 6.59 -16.04
C THR A 495 14.38 6.71 -14.54
N LEU A 496 13.31 6.53 -13.75
CA LEU A 496 13.44 6.27 -12.32
C LEU A 496 13.83 4.81 -12.14
N GLU A 497 15.09 4.54 -11.84
CA GLU A 497 15.61 3.20 -11.65
C GLU A 497 15.08 2.60 -10.33
N LEU A 498 14.54 1.38 -10.41
CA LEU A 498 14.01 0.62 -9.29
C LEU A 498 14.73 -0.73 -9.20
N PRO A 499 16.05 -0.75 -8.90
CA PRO A 499 16.85 -1.95 -9.01
C PRO A 499 16.51 -3.01 -7.95
N VAL A 500 15.88 -2.63 -6.84
CA VAL A 500 15.50 -3.56 -5.79
C VAL A 500 14.21 -4.26 -6.20
N MET A 501 14.33 -5.49 -6.67
CA MET A 501 13.25 -6.35 -7.18
C MET A 501 12.48 -5.76 -8.39
N GLY A 502 13.00 -4.72 -9.04
CA GLY A 502 12.28 -3.97 -10.05
C GLY A 502 11.12 -3.13 -9.49
N LEU A 503 11.08 -2.90 -8.18
CA LEU A 503 9.99 -2.27 -7.45
C LEU A 503 10.42 -1.02 -6.69
N MET A 504 11.64 -0.99 -6.13
CA MET A 504 12.09 0.05 -5.22
C MET A 504 13.43 0.64 -5.63
N SER A 505 13.59 1.95 -5.46
CA SER A 505 14.84 2.69 -5.63
C SER A 505 15.67 2.67 -4.36
N ASP A 506 16.98 2.53 -4.50
CA ASP A 506 17.97 2.70 -3.43
C ASP A 506 18.77 4.00 -3.55
N ALA A 507 18.30 4.92 -4.41
CA ALA A 507 18.94 6.22 -4.65
C ALA A 507 18.51 7.32 -3.68
N GLY A 508 17.62 7.01 -2.73
CA GLY A 508 17.10 7.93 -1.74
C GLY A 508 15.77 8.60 -2.14
N PHE A 509 14.91 8.82 -1.12
CA PHE A 509 13.55 9.28 -1.36
C PHE A 509 13.47 10.65 -2.04
N GLN A 510 14.34 11.60 -1.67
CA GLN A 510 14.35 12.94 -2.28
C GLN A 510 14.73 12.92 -3.77
N TYR A 511 15.62 11.99 -4.15
CA TYR A 511 15.97 11.78 -5.55
C TYR A 511 14.79 11.19 -6.31
N SER A 512 14.19 10.14 -5.77
CA SER A 512 13.07 9.43 -6.36
C SER A 512 11.86 10.35 -6.55
N HIS A 513 11.49 11.10 -5.50
CA HIS A 513 10.41 12.08 -5.55
C HIS A 513 10.60 13.12 -6.66
N ARG A 514 11.75 13.82 -6.69
CA ARG A 514 12.02 14.86 -7.70
C ARG A 514 12.03 14.30 -9.13
N LYS A 515 12.55 13.10 -9.29
CA LYS A 515 12.62 12.44 -10.59
C LYS A 515 11.23 12.03 -11.09
N LEU A 516 10.44 11.41 -10.22
CA LEU A 516 9.08 11.01 -10.54
C LEU A 516 8.18 12.21 -10.88
N GLU A 517 8.23 13.28 -10.09
CA GLU A 517 7.48 14.52 -10.35
C GLU A 517 7.80 15.10 -11.73
N ARG A 518 9.08 15.11 -12.12
CA ARG A 518 9.50 15.58 -13.45
C ARG A 518 8.97 14.69 -14.57
N MET A 519 9.01 13.37 -14.37
CA MET A 519 8.53 12.39 -15.37
C MET A 519 7.00 12.47 -15.52
N ILE A 520 6.26 12.60 -14.43
CA ILE A 520 4.80 12.79 -14.46
C ILE A 520 4.44 14.05 -15.23
N ARG A 521 5.09 15.16 -14.96
CA ARG A 521 4.88 16.42 -15.71
C ARG A 521 5.13 16.24 -17.19
N LYS A 522 6.21 15.55 -17.57
CA LYS A 522 6.51 15.26 -18.97
C LYS A 522 5.47 14.37 -19.62
N ALA A 523 4.95 13.37 -18.92
CA ALA A 523 3.88 12.52 -19.42
C ALA A 523 2.59 13.32 -19.73
N HIS A 524 2.23 14.28 -18.88
CA HIS A 524 1.11 15.19 -19.14
C HIS A 524 1.38 16.11 -20.36
N GLU A 525 2.59 16.62 -20.52
CA GLU A 525 2.99 17.37 -21.74
C GLU A 525 2.87 16.51 -23.02
N MET A 526 3.01 15.19 -22.90
CA MET A 526 2.86 14.22 -24.00
C MET A 526 1.41 13.75 -24.19
N GLY A 527 0.43 14.34 -23.52
CA GLY A 527 -1.00 14.11 -23.75
C GLY A 527 -1.70 13.22 -22.73
N VAL A 528 -1.01 12.66 -21.74
CA VAL A 528 -1.69 11.96 -20.63
C VAL A 528 -2.54 12.96 -19.86
N PRO A 529 -3.83 12.66 -19.57
CA PRO A 529 -4.71 13.60 -18.86
C PRO A 529 -4.19 14.03 -17.48
N ASP A 530 -4.30 15.30 -17.14
CA ASP A 530 -3.83 15.85 -15.85
C ASP A 530 -4.47 15.18 -14.62
N ALA A 531 -5.68 14.64 -14.76
CA ALA A 531 -6.37 13.91 -13.70
C ALA A 531 -5.88 12.48 -13.51
N MET A 532 -5.01 11.97 -14.40
CA MET A 532 -4.49 10.62 -14.37
C MET A 532 -3.05 10.61 -13.81
N ALA A 533 -2.75 9.75 -12.85
CA ALA A 533 -1.39 9.46 -12.42
C ALA A 533 -0.76 8.42 -13.38
N PRO A 534 0.15 8.80 -14.31
CA PRO A 534 0.51 7.99 -15.48
C PRO A 534 1.02 6.60 -15.13
N PHE A 535 1.99 6.53 -14.22
CA PHE A 535 2.70 5.28 -13.90
C PHE A 535 1.85 4.33 -13.06
N ILE A 536 1.22 4.84 -11.99
CA ILE A 536 0.41 3.99 -11.12
C ILE A 536 -0.88 3.54 -11.82
N THR A 537 -1.50 4.37 -12.65
CA THR A 537 -2.65 3.95 -13.47
C THR A 537 -2.26 2.82 -14.44
N LEU A 538 -1.08 2.94 -15.08
CA LEU A 538 -0.58 1.90 -15.97
C LEU A 538 -0.34 0.58 -15.22
N SER A 539 0.15 0.63 -13.97
CA SER A 539 0.48 -0.56 -13.19
C SER A 539 -0.73 -1.47 -12.90
N PHE A 540 -1.93 -0.91 -12.81
CA PHE A 540 -3.16 -1.69 -12.60
C PHE A 540 -3.74 -2.34 -13.86
N MET A 541 -3.26 -1.97 -15.06
CA MET A 541 -3.82 -2.49 -16.31
C MET A 541 -3.55 -3.98 -16.52
N ALA A 542 -2.63 -4.58 -15.78
CA ALA A 542 -2.31 -6.00 -15.84
C ALA A 542 -2.94 -6.84 -14.71
N LEU A 543 -3.62 -6.26 -13.74
CA LEU A 543 -4.12 -6.95 -12.56
C LEU A 543 -5.40 -7.75 -12.83
N PRO A 544 -5.36 -9.10 -12.90
CA PRO A 544 -6.47 -9.92 -13.39
C PRO A 544 -7.57 -10.21 -12.35
N VAL A 545 -7.62 -9.47 -11.25
CA VAL A 545 -8.68 -9.52 -10.24
C VAL A 545 -9.60 -8.31 -10.28
N ILE A 546 -9.21 -7.23 -10.99
CA ILE A 546 -10.04 -6.03 -11.15
C ILE A 546 -10.77 -6.06 -12.50
N PRO A 547 -12.13 -5.97 -12.54
CA PRO A 547 -12.90 -5.99 -13.77
C PRO A 547 -12.65 -4.74 -14.65
N GLU A 548 -13.01 -4.78 -15.93
CA GLU A 548 -13.64 -5.88 -16.68
C GLU A 548 -12.61 -6.65 -17.52
N ILE A 549 -11.63 -5.94 -18.13
CA ILE A 549 -10.68 -6.47 -19.12
C ILE A 549 -9.27 -6.01 -18.78
N ARG A 550 -8.29 -6.92 -18.85
CA ARG A 550 -6.88 -6.69 -18.51
C ARG A 550 -5.94 -7.23 -19.58
N VAL A 551 -4.69 -6.73 -19.57
CA VAL A 551 -3.63 -7.22 -20.44
C VAL A 551 -2.62 -8.00 -19.59
N THR A 552 -2.33 -9.24 -19.98
CA THR A 552 -1.36 -10.11 -19.30
C THR A 552 -0.30 -10.57 -20.31
N PRO A 553 0.80 -11.20 -19.90
CA PRO A 553 1.76 -11.77 -20.86
C PRO A 553 1.14 -12.81 -21.82
N ARG A 554 -0.06 -13.34 -21.48
CA ARG A 554 -0.79 -14.32 -22.29
C ARG A 554 -1.81 -13.70 -23.25
N GLY A 555 -1.96 -12.37 -23.23
CA GLY A 555 -2.92 -11.62 -24.04
C GLY A 555 -3.99 -10.93 -23.21
N ILE A 556 -5.08 -10.54 -23.89
CA ILE A 556 -6.19 -9.82 -23.28
C ILE A 556 -7.10 -10.79 -22.51
N TYR A 557 -7.34 -10.49 -21.24
CA TYR A 557 -8.13 -11.32 -20.33
C TYR A 557 -9.40 -10.61 -19.86
N ASN A 558 -10.53 -11.32 -19.91
CA ASN A 558 -11.77 -10.86 -19.30
C ASN A 558 -11.88 -11.43 -17.88
N VAL A 559 -11.79 -10.56 -16.90
CA VAL A 559 -11.84 -10.94 -15.47
C VAL A 559 -13.20 -11.52 -15.09
N CYS A 560 -14.29 -11.01 -15.67
CA CYS A 560 -15.64 -11.45 -15.31
C CYS A 560 -15.99 -12.85 -15.86
N SER A 561 -15.53 -13.18 -17.09
CA SER A 561 -15.79 -14.50 -17.70
C SER A 561 -14.68 -15.51 -17.44
N GLY A 562 -13.49 -15.07 -17.05
CA GLY A 562 -12.30 -15.95 -16.90
C GLY A 562 -11.72 -16.43 -18.22
N GLU A 563 -11.90 -15.68 -19.32
CA GLU A 563 -11.52 -16.10 -20.67
C GLU A 563 -10.52 -15.13 -21.30
N PHE A 564 -9.62 -15.66 -22.12
CA PHE A 564 -8.75 -14.85 -22.98
C PHE A 564 -9.45 -14.52 -24.27
N TYR A 565 -9.30 -13.28 -24.71
CA TYR A 565 -9.74 -12.86 -26.05
C TYR A 565 -8.62 -13.03 -27.06
N GLN A 566 -8.99 -13.50 -28.26
CA GLN A 566 -8.15 -13.38 -29.43
C GLN A 566 -8.48 -12.03 -30.09
N ASN A 567 -7.47 -11.21 -30.38
CA ASN A 567 -7.63 -10.02 -31.22
C ASN A 567 -7.44 -10.37 -32.67
#